data_39b67b2abc3f8596bf35af71e2230fa5
#
_entry.id   39b67b2abc3f8596bf35af71e2230fa5
#
_cell.length_a   1.000
_cell.length_b   1.000
_cell.length_c   1.000
_cell.angle_alpha   90.00
_cell.angle_beta   90.00
_cell.angle_gamma   90.00
#
_symmetry.space_group_name_H-M   'P 1'
#
loop_
_entity.id
_entity.type
_entity.pdbx_description
1 polymer ?
#
loop_
_entity_poly.entity_id
_entity_poly.type
_entity_poly.pdbx_seq_one_letter_code
_entity_poly.pdbx_strand_id
1 'polypeptide(L)'
;MAECQSVEPSTGLSEPTVACDGSKKKILLVDDVKLFIELEKTFLQRKEVFEVLTAGSGKEALEIVEAERPDLIYLDLHMPGMNGDQCCRLIKESESGKDIPVVMVTSAGSEEVRASCFAAGCDEIMTKPINRSLFLSFAKKYLDVHERKEPRYASHIKIKFGRQRDNLLVDYTVNINGGGLFISSPRPLPVDTQLFVEFSLPGVDKVISCQARIAWVNEASDPLKRDLPVGMGLEFVDIGLDEMIAIQEYIAKNALNADW
;
A
#
# COMPACT_ATOMS: atom_id res chain seq x y z
N MET A 1 -69.96 -3.94 -13.26
CA MET A 1 -69.16 -3.99 -12.05
C MET A 1 -68.24 -5.19 -12.21
N ALA A 2 -67.04 -4.93 -12.56
CA ALA A 2 -65.97 -5.92 -12.61
C ALA A 2 -64.72 -5.22 -12.08
N GLU A 3 -64.29 -5.64 -10.88
CA GLU A 3 -63.12 -5.14 -10.19
C GLU A 3 -61.84 -5.61 -10.90
N CYS A 4 -60.99 -4.66 -11.26
CA CYS A 4 -59.69 -4.89 -11.83
C CYS A 4 -58.67 -4.95 -10.66
N GLN A 5 -58.22 -6.16 -10.32
CA GLN A 5 -57.14 -6.37 -9.36
C GLN A 5 -55.81 -6.10 -10.04
N SER A 6 -55.12 -5.08 -9.58
CA SER A 6 -53.73 -4.76 -9.93
C SER A 6 -52.77 -5.71 -9.23
N VAL A 7 -52.03 -6.49 -10.02
CA VAL A 7 -50.91 -7.33 -9.56
C VAL A 7 -49.66 -6.49 -9.59
N GLU A 8 -49.03 -6.24 -8.43
CA GLU A 8 -47.70 -5.68 -8.32
C GLU A 8 -46.62 -6.75 -8.58
N PRO A 9 -45.60 -6.49 -9.37
CA PRO A 9 -44.48 -7.40 -9.49
C PRO A 9 -43.45 -7.15 -8.36
N SER A 10 -43.39 -8.10 -7.44
CA SER A 10 -42.32 -8.19 -6.45
C SER A 10 -41.01 -8.65 -7.13
N THR A 11 -40.14 -7.73 -7.49
CA THR A 11 -38.73 -8.03 -7.81
C THR A 11 -37.88 -7.67 -6.61
N GLY A 12 -37.76 -8.61 -5.70
CA GLY A 12 -36.74 -8.61 -4.65
C GLY A 12 -35.40 -9.00 -5.25
N LEU A 13 -34.64 -8.04 -5.74
CA LEU A 13 -33.20 -8.17 -5.90
C LEU A 13 -32.56 -7.80 -4.56
N SER A 14 -32.24 -8.81 -3.77
CA SER A 14 -31.37 -8.67 -2.61
C SER A 14 -29.98 -8.33 -3.12
N GLU A 15 -29.59 -7.05 -3.00
CA GLU A 15 -28.20 -6.65 -3.10
C GLU A 15 -27.39 -7.43 -2.03
N PRO A 16 -26.23 -7.99 -2.37
CA PRO A 16 -25.37 -8.59 -1.35
C PRO A 16 -24.85 -7.46 -0.45
N THR A 17 -25.43 -7.35 0.73
CA THR A 17 -24.88 -6.54 1.82
C THR A 17 -23.58 -7.17 2.24
N VAL A 18 -22.47 -6.74 1.64
CA VAL A 18 -21.14 -7.02 2.17
C VAL A 18 -21.04 -6.23 3.47
N ALA A 19 -21.29 -6.92 4.58
CA ALA A 19 -21.03 -6.40 5.90
C ALA A 19 -19.51 -6.13 5.98
N CYS A 20 -19.13 -4.86 5.88
CA CYS A 20 -17.80 -4.42 6.29
C CYS A 20 -17.77 -4.54 7.81
N ASP A 21 -17.35 -5.72 8.31
CA ASP A 21 -16.89 -5.85 9.69
C ASP A 21 -15.72 -4.88 9.84
N GLY A 22 -15.89 -3.87 10.70
CA GLY A 22 -14.91 -2.82 10.94
C GLY A 22 -13.68 -3.29 11.70
N SER A 23 -13.39 -4.59 11.75
CA SER A 23 -12.19 -5.15 12.38
C SER A 23 -10.94 -4.80 11.57
N LYS A 24 -9.89 -4.36 12.28
CA LYS A 24 -8.60 -4.10 11.66
C LYS A 24 -7.99 -5.41 11.17
N LYS A 25 -7.32 -5.34 10.03
CA LYS A 25 -6.55 -6.48 9.50
C LYS A 25 -5.26 -6.65 10.30
N LYS A 26 -5.01 -7.84 10.83
CA LYS A 26 -3.84 -8.18 11.63
C LYS A 26 -2.68 -8.60 10.73
N ILE A 27 -1.55 -7.92 10.84
CA ILE A 27 -0.32 -8.25 10.13
C ILE A 27 0.73 -8.63 11.16
N LEU A 28 1.32 -9.82 11.04
CA LEU A 28 2.43 -10.26 11.87
C LEU A 28 3.76 -10.04 11.14
N LEU A 29 4.66 -9.29 11.77
CA LEU A 29 6.03 -9.05 11.32
C LEU A 29 6.98 -9.89 12.18
N VAL A 30 7.79 -10.74 11.55
CA VAL A 30 8.70 -11.66 12.23
C VAL A 30 10.13 -11.47 11.73
N ASP A 31 11.00 -10.93 12.58
CA ASP A 31 12.42 -10.71 12.30
C ASP A 31 13.18 -10.65 13.65
N ASP A 32 14.34 -11.27 13.77
CA ASP A 32 15.15 -11.22 14.99
C ASP A 32 15.90 -9.87 15.14
N VAL A 33 15.95 -9.08 14.07
CA VAL A 33 16.55 -7.74 14.06
C VAL A 33 15.45 -6.67 14.20
N LYS A 34 15.31 -6.11 15.40
CA LYS A 34 14.28 -5.09 15.73
C LYS A 34 14.23 -3.92 14.75
N LEU A 35 15.38 -3.56 14.16
CA LEU A 35 15.45 -2.46 13.19
C LEU A 35 14.58 -2.75 11.94
N PHE A 36 14.57 -3.98 11.45
CA PHE A 36 13.72 -4.35 10.30
C PHE A 36 12.25 -4.31 10.66
N ILE A 37 11.87 -4.81 11.85
CA ILE A 37 10.49 -4.70 12.35
C ILE A 37 10.05 -3.23 12.41
N GLU A 38 10.87 -2.34 12.95
CA GLU A 38 10.52 -0.91 13.04
C GLU A 38 10.43 -0.27 11.65
N LEU A 39 11.29 -0.64 10.71
CA LEU A 39 11.22 -0.19 9.33
C LEU A 39 9.88 -0.63 8.67
N GLU A 40 9.54 -1.91 8.79
CA GLU A 40 8.29 -2.47 8.23
C GLU A 40 7.04 -1.83 8.85
N LYS A 41 7.06 -1.57 10.17
CA LYS A 41 5.99 -0.80 10.83
C LYS A 41 5.80 0.58 10.21
N THR A 42 6.88 1.26 9.80
CA THR A 42 6.75 2.58 9.14
C THR A 42 6.01 2.49 7.80
N PHE A 43 6.05 1.34 7.13
CA PHE A 43 5.29 1.12 5.89
C PHE A 43 3.80 0.92 6.15
N LEU A 44 3.43 0.40 7.34
CA LEU A 44 2.06 0.09 7.76
C LEU A 44 1.44 1.19 8.63
N GLN A 45 1.79 2.45 8.43
CA GLN A 45 1.38 3.59 9.29
C GLN A 45 -0.14 3.83 9.38
N ARG A 46 -0.96 3.14 8.59
CA ARG A 46 -2.43 3.21 8.68
C ARG A 46 -2.96 2.42 9.88
N LYS A 47 -2.76 2.94 11.08
CA LYS A 47 -3.27 2.38 12.34
C LYS A 47 -4.79 2.18 12.37
N GLU A 48 -5.50 2.78 11.45
CA GLU A 48 -6.96 2.67 11.30
C GLU A 48 -7.37 1.39 10.57
N VAL A 49 -6.50 0.88 9.69
CA VAL A 49 -6.75 -0.29 8.84
C VAL A 49 -6.04 -1.53 9.34
N PHE A 50 -4.81 -1.36 9.87
CA PHE A 50 -3.95 -2.46 10.28
C PHE A 50 -3.72 -2.48 11.79
N GLU A 51 -3.74 -3.67 12.34
CA GLU A 51 -3.16 -4.01 13.63
C GLU A 51 -1.85 -4.76 13.37
N VAL A 52 -0.74 -4.23 13.88
CA VAL A 52 0.58 -4.81 13.65
C VAL A 52 1.03 -5.58 14.87
N LEU A 53 1.18 -6.88 14.70
CA LEU A 53 1.75 -7.81 15.65
C LEU A 53 3.23 -8.03 15.32
N THR A 54 4.07 -8.32 16.30
CA THR A 54 5.51 -8.52 16.08
C THR A 54 6.04 -9.70 16.86
N ALA A 55 6.96 -10.44 16.24
CA ALA A 55 7.69 -11.53 16.87
C ALA A 55 9.19 -11.43 16.58
N GLY A 56 10.03 -11.67 17.56
CA GLY A 56 11.49 -11.69 17.42
C GLY A 56 12.07 -13.09 17.18
N SER A 57 11.24 -14.10 16.99
CA SER A 57 11.67 -15.49 16.74
C SER A 57 10.54 -16.33 16.13
N GLY A 58 10.91 -17.42 15.47
CA GLY A 58 9.94 -18.38 14.93
C GLY A 58 9.02 -18.99 16.01
N LYS A 59 9.53 -19.23 17.23
CA LYS A 59 8.72 -19.76 18.32
C LYS A 59 7.65 -18.76 18.74
N GLU A 60 8.01 -17.51 18.95
CA GLU A 60 7.07 -16.44 19.29
C GLU A 60 6.03 -16.22 18.19
N ALA A 61 6.45 -16.33 16.92
CA ALA A 61 5.55 -16.25 15.78
C ALA A 61 4.47 -17.35 15.82
N LEU A 62 4.84 -18.59 16.13
CA LEU A 62 3.89 -19.71 16.26
C LEU A 62 2.88 -19.47 17.41
N GLU A 63 3.33 -18.96 18.55
CA GLU A 63 2.47 -18.63 19.70
C GLU A 63 1.46 -17.52 19.31
N ILE A 64 1.90 -16.50 18.59
CA ILE A 64 1.03 -15.41 18.10
C ILE A 64 0.04 -15.90 17.04
N VAL A 65 0.47 -16.76 16.11
CA VAL A 65 -0.41 -17.34 15.09
C VAL A 65 -1.56 -18.13 15.76
N GLU A 66 -1.26 -18.90 16.77
CA GLU A 66 -2.27 -19.68 17.50
C GLU A 66 -3.25 -18.78 18.27
N ALA A 67 -2.74 -17.74 18.93
CA ALA A 67 -3.55 -16.87 19.78
C ALA A 67 -4.35 -15.82 19.01
N GLU A 68 -3.72 -15.17 17.99
CA GLU A 68 -4.22 -13.95 17.36
C GLU A 68 -4.73 -14.16 15.93
N ARG A 69 -4.35 -15.26 15.26
CA ARG A 69 -4.72 -15.58 13.87
C ARG A 69 -4.56 -14.39 12.94
N PRO A 70 -3.32 -13.95 12.64
CA PRO A 70 -3.10 -12.82 11.75
C PRO A 70 -3.63 -13.09 10.33
N ASP A 71 -4.02 -12.04 9.64
CA ASP A 71 -4.49 -12.13 8.25
C ASP A 71 -3.34 -12.23 7.23
N LEU A 72 -2.10 -11.85 7.62
CA LEU A 72 -0.89 -11.89 6.79
C LEU A 72 0.35 -11.96 7.68
N ILE A 73 1.36 -12.71 7.24
CA ILE A 73 2.65 -12.82 7.94
C ILE A 73 3.78 -12.41 6.98
N TYR A 74 4.65 -11.50 7.43
CA TYR A 74 5.98 -11.28 6.87
C TYR A 74 6.99 -11.98 7.76
N LEU A 75 7.77 -12.91 7.21
CA LEU A 75 8.60 -13.83 7.98
C LEU A 75 10.04 -13.82 7.46
N ASP A 76 10.95 -13.36 8.29
CA ASP A 76 12.38 -13.46 7.95
C ASP A 76 12.83 -14.92 7.85
N LEU A 77 13.64 -15.22 6.83
CA LEU A 77 14.14 -16.56 6.61
C LEU A 77 15.24 -16.94 7.61
N HIS A 78 16.13 -16.00 7.94
CA HIS A 78 17.35 -16.29 8.70
C HIS A 78 17.24 -15.80 10.13
N MET A 79 16.68 -16.61 11.01
CA MET A 79 16.55 -16.31 12.44
C MET A 79 17.30 -17.34 13.29
N PRO A 80 17.82 -16.94 14.46
CA PRO A 80 18.44 -17.86 15.40
C PRO A 80 17.45 -18.92 15.92
N GLY A 81 17.92 -20.16 16.03
CA GLY A 81 17.16 -21.28 16.59
C GLY A 81 16.21 -21.93 15.60
N MET A 82 15.18 -21.24 15.15
CA MET A 82 14.22 -21.73 14.15
C MET A 82 14.26 -20.83 12.93
N ASN A 83 14.69 -21.36 11.79
CA ASN A 83 14.65 -20.64 10.51
C ASN A 83 13.22 -20.38 10.03
N GLY A 84 13.05 -19.37 9.19
CA GLY A 84 11.74 -18.99 8.66
C GLY A 84 11.07 -20.08 7.82
N ASP A 85 11.83 -20.90 7.07
CA ASP A 85 11.28 -22.03 6.32
C ASP A 85 10.69 -23.12 7.22
N GLN A 86 11.35 -23.41 8.34
CA GLN A 86 10.83 -24.33 9.35
C GLN A 86 9.58 -23.74 10.05
N CYS A 87 9.63 -22.47 10.41
CA CYS A 87 8.49 -21.76 11.00
C CYS A 87 7.30 -21.74 10.05
N CYS A 88 7.51 -21.39 8.78
CA CYS A 88 6.48 -21.37 7.74
C CYS A 88 5.78 -22.74 7.59
N ARG A 89 6.57 -23.82 7.54
CA ARG A 89 6.01 -25.18 7.47
C ARG A 89 5.11 -25.50 8.63
N LEU A 90 5.56 -25.20 9.86
CA LEU A 90 4.76 -25.44 11.08
C LEU A 90 3.49 -24.58 11.08
N ILE A 91 3.55 -23.32 10.63
CA ILE A 91 2.36 -22.48 10.45
C ILE A 91 1.38 -23.15 9.48
N LYS A 92 1.86 -23.56 8.31
CA LYS A 92 1.01 -24.15 7.25
C LYS A 92 0.47 -25.53 7.61
N GLU A 93 1.11 -26.27 8.52
CA GLU A 93 0.62 -27.54 9.05
C GLU A 93 -0.39 -27.36 10.20
N SER A 94 -0.46 -26.18 10.82
CA SER A 94 -1.38 -25.90 11.93
C SER A 94 -2.80 -25.56 11.43
N GLU A 95 -3.82 -25.92 12.23
CA GLU A 95 -5.21 -25.56 11.94
C GLU A 95 -5.46 -24.04 11.99
N SER A 96 -4.69 -23.31 12.79
CA SER A 96 -4.80 -21.86 12.97
C SER A 96 -4.11 -21.06 11.85
N GLY A 97 -3.10 -21.65 11.19
CA GLY A 97 -2.22 -20.93 10.26
C GLY A 97 -2.25 -21.42 8.81
N LYS A 98 -2.83 -22.57 8.51
CA LYS A 98 -2.79 -23.19 7.18
C LYS A 98 -3.26 -22.29 6.03
N ASP A 99 -4.24 -21.46 6.28
CA ASP A 99 -4.85 -20.57 5.30
C ASP A 99 -4.25 -19.13 5.34
N ILE A 100 -3.38 -18.85 6.31
CA ILE A 100 -2.76 -17.52 6.44
C ILE A 100 -1.68 -17.35 5.39
N PRO A 101 -1.72 -16.31 4.55
CA PRO A 101 -0.66 -16.03 3.59
C PRO A 101 0.64 -15.66 4.30
N VAL A 102 1.76 -16.25 3.83
CA VAL A 102 3.10 -16.02 4.35
C VAL A 102 4.00 -15.46 3.25
N VAL A 103 4.52 -14.27 3.46
CA VAL A 103 5.54 -13.63 2.64
C VAL A 103 6.90 -13.84 3.29
N MET A 104 7.76 -14.65 2.67
CA MET A 104 9.12 -14.88 3.15
C MET A 104 10.01 -13.67 2.82
N VAL A 105 10.73 -13.15 3.81
CA VAL A 105 11.69 -12.05 3.64
C VAL A 105 13.10 -12.64 3.74
N THR A 106 14.00 -12.38 2.79
CA THR A 106 15.33 -13.00 2.78
C THR A 106 16.41 -12.07 2.22
N SER A 107 17.63 -12.20 2.73
CA SER A 107 18.80 -11.53 2.16
C SER A 107 19.41 -12.29 0.97
N ALA A 108 19.02 -13.56 0.76
CA ALA A 108 19.53 -14.41 -0.31
C ALA A 108 18.45 -14.61 -1.38
N GLY A 109 18.78 -14.30 -2.63
CA GLY A 109 17.87 -14.44 -3.77
C GLY A 109 18.20 -15.62 -4.69
N SER A 110 19.01 -16.61 -4.23
CA SER A 110 19.35 -17.76 -5.07
C SER A 110 18.13 -18.64 -5.34
N GLU A 111 18.16 -19.38 -6.44
CA GLU A 111 17.05 -20.26 -6.86
C GLU A 111 16.82 -21.37 -5.83
N GLU A 112 17.87 -21.91 -5.22
CA GLU A 112 17.77 -22.94 -4.18
C GLU A 112 17.02 -22.42 -2.95
N VAL A 113 17.31 -21.17 -2.51
CA VAL A 113 16.60 -20.52 -1.38
C VAL A 113 15.14 -20.32 -1.73
N ARG A 114 14.86 -19.84 -2.93
CA ARG A 114 13.48 -19.67 -3.39
C ARG A 114 12.70 -21.00 -3.41
N ALA A 115 13.32 -22.05 -3.95
CA ALA A 115 12.70 -23.38 -3.98
C ALA A 115 12.43 -23.93 -2.57
N SER A 116 13.36 -23.75 -1.62
CA SER A 116 13.19 -24.14 -0.21
C SER A 116 12.02 -23.37 0.45
N CYS A 117 11.91 -22.07 0.24
CA CYS A 117 10.82 -21.27 0.80
C CYS A 117 9.45 -21.71 0.26
N PHE A 118 9.33 -21.92 -1.05
CA PHE A 118 8.06 -22.42 -1.63
C PHE A 118 7.74 -23.87 -1.20
N ALA A 119 8.76 -24.73 -1.05
CA ALA A 119 8.57 -26.07 -0.49
C ALA A 119 8.13 -26.07 0.99
N ALA A 120 8.42 -25.00 1.73
CA ALA A 120 7.91 -24.78 3.07
C ALA A 120 6.46 -24.25 3.11
N GLY A 121 5.88 -23.90 1.95
CA GLY A 121 4.51 -23.44 1.81
C GLY A 121 4.33 -21.93 1.81
N CYS A 122 5.41 -21.11 1.67
CA CYS A 122 5.24 -19.68 1.58
C CYS A 122 4.52 -19.29 0.27
N ASP A 123 3.75 -18.20 0.33
CA ASP A 123 2.95 -17.72 -0.81
C ASP A 123 3.73 -16.76 -1.70
N GLU A 124 4.66 -15.98 -1.11
CA GLU A 124 5.50 -15.00 -1.80
C GLU A 124 6.88 -14.92 -1.17
N ILE A 125 7.83 -14.37 -1.94
CA ILE A 125 9.19 -14.10 -1.46
C ILE A 125 9.58 -12.68 -1.80
N MET A 126 10.16 -11.99 -0.82
CA MET A 126 10.71 -10.65 -0.95
C MET A 126 12.18 -10.64 -0.51
N THR A 127 13.04 -9.96 -1.28
CA THR A 127 14.46 -9.84 -0.94
C THR A 127 14.75 -8.54 -0.18
N LYS A 128 15.65 -8.61 0.80
CA LYS A 128 16.24 -7.43 1.43
C LYS A 128 17.26 -6.78 0.45
N PRO A 129 17.35 -5.45 0.34
CA PRO A 129 16.62 -4.45 1.12
C PRO A 129 15.14 -4.40 0.76
N ILE A 130 14.29 -4.21 1.79
CA ILE A 130 12.84 -4.29 1.65
C ILE A 130 12.33 -3.11 0.80
N ASN A 131 11.73 -3.43 -0.34
CA ASN A 131 11.08 -2.43 -1.19
C ASN A 131 9.67 -2.14 -0.66
N ARG A 132 9.43 -0.88 -0.23
CA ARG A 132 8.15 -0.46 0.34
C ARG A 132 6.96 -0.72 -0.60
N SER A 133 7.11 -0.43 -1.89
CA SER A 133 6.01 -0.62 -2.85
C SER A 133 5.65 -2.10 -3.00
N LEU A 134 6.64 -2.98 -3.06
CA LEU A 134 6.44 -4.42 -3.13
C LEU A 134 5.82 -4.95 -1.82
N PHE A 135 6.31 -4.52 -0.66
CA PHE A 135 5.76 -4.86 0.65
C PHE A 135 4.26 -4.52 0.73
N LEU A 136 3.89 -3.28 0.39
CA LEU A 136 2.51 -2.85 0.39
C LEU A 136 1.66 -3.55 -0.68
N SER A 137 2.25 -3.96 -1.82
CA SER A 137 1.51 -4.69 -2.87
C SER A 137 1.07 -6.08 -2.38
N PHE A 138 1.91 -6.76 -1.60
CA PHE A 138 1.54 -8.04 -0.98
C PHE A 138 0.46 -7.85 0.09
N ALA A 139 0.57 -6.84 0.94
CA ALA A 139 -0.48 -6.52 1.90
C ALA A 139 -1.83 -6.26 1.20
N LYS A 140 -1.84 -5.50 0.10
CA LYS A 140 -3.04 -5.26 -0.71
C LYS A 140 -3.59 -6.56 -1.32
N LYS A 141 -2.72 -7.40 -1.88
CA LYS A 141 -3.09 -8.66 -2.55
C LYS A 141 -3.83 -9.61 -1.61
N TYR A 142 -3.34 -9.76 -0.38
CA TYR A 142 -3.83 -10.78 0.55
C TYR A 142 -4.89 -10.30 1.53
N LEU A 143 -4.91 -9.01 1.85
CA LEU A 143 -5.84 -8.50 2.86
C LEU A 143 -7.14 -7.93 2.28
N ASP A 144 -7.30 -7.96 0.96
CA ASP A 144 -8.45 -7.37 0.24
C ASP A 144 -8.76 -5.94 0.73
N VAL A 145 -7.69 -5.23 1.11
CA VAL A 145 -7.81 -3.85 1.54
C VAL A 145 -8.10 -3.02 0.29
N HIS A 146 -9.38 -2.85 0.02
CA HIS A 146 -9.82 -1.86 -0.94
C HIS A 146 -9.20 -0.54 -0.50
N GLU A 147 -8.34 0.02 -1.34
CA GLU A 147 -7.80 1.35 -1.10
C GLU A 147 -8.97 2.32 -0.92
N ARG A 148 -9.35 2.62 0.32
CA ARG A 148 -9.73 4.00 0.59
C ARG A 148 -8.43 4.77 0.33
N LYS A 149 -8.33 5.31 -0.88
CA LYS A 149 -7.22 6.19 -1.28
C LYS A 149 -7.02 7.13 -0.11
N GLU A 150 -5.78 7.21 0.41
CA GLU A 150 -5.47 8.24 1.41
C GLU A 150 -6.17 9.51 0.98
N PRO A 151 -6.92 10.19 1.85
CA PRO A 151 -7.59 11.40 1.44
C PRO A 151 -6.55 12.27 0.74
N ARG A 152 -6.86 12.71 -0.45
CA ARG A 152 -5.99 13.60 -1.19
C ARG A 152 -6.32 15.01 -0.76
N TYR A 153 -5.32 15.72 -0.34
CA TYR A 153 -5.46 17.11 0.08
C TYR A 153 -5.31 18.02 -1.13
N ALA A 154 -6.26 18.92 -1.32
CA ALA A 154 -6.18 19.93 -2.36
C ALA A 154 -4.88 20.73 -2.15
N SER A 155 -4.08 20.84 -3.20
CA SER A 155 -2.79 21.53 -3.12
C SER A 155 -2.49 22.19 -4.46
N HIS A 156 -1.96 23.41 -4.40
CA HIS A 156 -1.51 24.15 -5.58
C HIS A 156 -0.01 24.39 -5.48
N ILE A 157 0.75 23.29 -5.63
CA ILE A 157 2.20 23.29 -5.47
C ILE A 157 2.82 23.28 -6.85
N LYS A 158 3.77 24.19 -7.08
CA LYS A 158 4.56 24.22 -8.32
C LYS A 158 5.45 22.98 -8.37
N ILE A 159 5.33 22.21 -9.44
CA ILE A 159 6.06 20.96 -9.67
C ILE A 159 6.83 21.02 -10.98
N LYS A 160 8.03 20.49 -10.98
CA LYS A 160 8.83 20.22 -12.17
C LYS A 160 8.83 18.72 -12.40
N PHE A 161 8.57 18.29 -13.64
CA PHE A 161 8.55 16.88 -13.99
C PHE A 161 9.02 16.65 -15.43
N GLY A 162 9.60 15.49 -15.68
CA GLY A 162 10.07 15.15 -17.02
C GLY A 162 10.73 13.77 -17.07
N ARG A 163 10.94 13.27 -18.31
CA ARG A 163 11.64 11.99 -18.51
C ARG A 163 13.14 12.07 -18.25
N GLN A 164 13.70 13.27 -18.34
CA GLN A 164 15.12 13.56 -18.10
C GLN A 164 15.24 14.74 -17.16
N ARG A 165 16.23 14.70 -16.25
CA ARG A 165 16.45 15.76 -15.24
C ARG A 165 16.78 17.12 -15.86
N ASP A 166 17.36 17.14 -17.05
CA ASP A 166 17.81 18.38 -17.74
C ASP A 166 16.69 19.06 -18.56
N ASN A 167 15.55 18.38 -18.70
CA ASN A 167 14.42 18.90 -19.47
C ASN A 167 13.10 18.67 -18.71
N LEU A 168 12.88 19.49 -17.68
CA LEU A 168 11.69 19.41 -16.85
C LEU A 168 10.63 20.41 -17.29
N LEU A 169 9.43 19.94 -17.46
CA LEU A 169 8.22 20.74 -17.60
C LEU A 169 7.79 21.29 -16.24
N VAL A 170 7.06 22.38 -16.23
CA VAL A 170 6.54 23.01 -15.02
C VAL A 170 5.02 23.04 -15.09
N ASP A 171 4.38 22.57 -14.02
CA ASP A 171 2.93 22.62 -13.85
C ASP A 171 2.58 22.74 -12.36
N TYR A 172 1.30 22.58 -12.02
CA TYR A 172 0.82 22.66 -10.65
C TYR A 172 0.06 21.41 -10.25
N THR A 173 0.23 21.02 -8.98
CA THR A 173 -0.58 19.95 -8.40
C THR A 173 -2.00 20.42 -8.16
N VAL A 174 -2.95 19.50 -8.27
CA VAL A 174 -4.35 19.69 -7.83
C VAL A 174 -4.56 19.10 -6.46
N ASN A 175 -3.89 17.99 -6.20
CA ASN A 175 -3.90 17.32 -4.92
C ASN A 175 -2.66 16.47 -4.69
N ILE A 176 -2.37 16.16 -3.42
CA ILE A 176 -1.24 15.34 -2.98
C ILE A 176 -1.66 14.41 -1.83
N ASN A 177 -1.02 13.25 -1.75
CA ASN A 177 -1.02 12.38 -0.57
C ASN A 177 0.37 11.71 -0.39
N GLY A 178 0.54 10.89 0.64
CA GLY A 178 1.82 10.22 0.90
C GLY A 178 2.31 9.27 -0.21
N GLY A 179 1.43 8.77 -1.06
CA GLY A 179 1.76 7.86 -2.17
C GLY A 179 1.94 8.53 -3.52
N GLY A 180 1.55 9.80 -3.68
CA GLY A 180 1.62 10.46 -4.98
C GLY A 180 0.83 11.76 -5.06
N LEU A 181 0.74 12.32 -6.27
CA LEU A 181 0.06 13.59 -6.53
C LEU A 181 -0.70 13.55 -7.87
N PHE A 182 -1.59 14.50 -8.09
CA PHE A 182 -2.26 14.71 -9.36
C PHE A 182 -1.85 16.07 -9.94
N ILE A 183 -1.45 16.05 -11.21
CA ILE A 183 -1.07 17.25 -11.98
C ILE A 183 -2.16 17.54 -13.00
N SER A 184 -2.64 18.79 -13.02
CA SER A 184 -3.46 19.29 -14.12
C SER A 184 -2.55 19.53 -15.30
N SER A 185 -2.81 18.88 -16.42
CA SER A 185 -2.04 19.07 -17.66
C SER A 185 -2.93 18.89 -18.87
N PRO A 186 -2.91 19.84 -19.83
CA PRO A 186 -3.71 19.72 -21.06
C PRO A 186 -3.20 18.62 -22.01
N ARG A 187 -1.99 18.12 -21.77
CA ARG A 187 -1.36 17.05 -22.56
C ARG A 187 -0.75 16.01 -21.61
N PRO A 188 -1.57 15.16 -20.99
CA PRO A 188 -1.07 14.13 -20.09
C PRO A 188 -0.21 13.14 -20.87
N LEU A 189 0.82 12.64 -20.19
CA LEU A 189 1.69 11.59 -20.74
C LEU A 189 1.03 10.22 -20.52
N PRO A 190 1.39 9.19 -21.31
CA PRO A 190 0.81 7.85 -21.18
C PRO A 190 1.03 7.22 -19.82
N VAL A 191 0.10 6.35 -19.41
CA VAL A 191 0.23 5.49 -18.23
C VAL A 191 1.54 4.70 -18.29
N ASP A 192 2.12 4.37 -17.14
CA ASP A 192 3.41 3.70 -16.95
C ASP A 192 4.65 4.51 -17.39
N THR A 193 4.49 5.76 -17.85
CA THR A 193 5.63 6.63 -18.10
C THR A 193 6.35 6.95 -16.79
N GLN A 194 7.66 6.68 -16.74
CA GLN A 194 8.52 7.06 -15.62
C GLN A 194 9.01 8.51 -15.78
N LEU A 195 8.98 9.24 -14.68
CA LEU A 195 9.30 10.65 -14.60
C LEU A 195 10.22 10.95 -13.41
N PHE A 196 11.10 11.92 -13.59
CA PHE A 196 11.71 12.66 -12.49
C PHE A 196 10.76 13.77 -12.06
N VAL A 197 10.64 13.97 -10.75
CA VAL A 197 9.72 14.92 -10.15
C VAL A 197 10.46 15.73 -9.09
N GLU A 198 10.32 17.06 -9.15
CA GLU A 198 10.89 17.97 -8.15
C GLU A 198 9.83 19.00 -7.73
N PHE A 199 9.64 19.17 -6.42
CA PHE A 199 8.76 20.18 -5.86
C PHE A 199 9.17 20.58 -4.44
N SER A 200 8.71 21.76 -3.99
CA SER A 200 8.89 22.24 -2.62
C SER A 200 7.53 22.40 -1.95
N LEU A 201 7.42 21.92 -0.73
CA LEU A 201 6.21 22.09 0.09
C LEU A 201 6.23 23.46 0.76
N PRO A 202 5.11 24.19 0.81
CA PRO A 202 5.02 25.45 1.54
C PRO A 202 5.39 25.28 3.01
N GLY A 203 6.34 26.10 3.49
CA GLY A 203 6.82 26.06 4.88
C GLY A 203 7.80 24.92 5.19
N VAL A 204 8.34 24.26 4.17
CA VAL A 204 9.41 23.26 4.28
C VAL A 204 10.60 23.70 3.44
N ASP A 205 11.75 23.95 4.08
CA ASP A 205 12.98 24.40 3.41
C ASP A 205 13.74 23.24 2.70
N LYS A 206 13.00 22.31 2.10
CA LYS A 206 13.55 21.15 1.41
C LYS A 206 12.87 20.98 0.06
N VAL A 207 13.70 20.76 -0.97
CA VAL A 207 13.23 20.32 -2.27
C VAL A 207 13.05 18.80 -2.24
N ILE A 208 11.87 18.35 -2.56
CA ILE A 208 11.56 16.92 -2.73
C ILE A 208 11.90 16.55 -4.17
N SER A 209 12.74 15.55 -4.35
CA SER A 209 13.16 15.02 -5.65
C SER A 209 13.05 13.51 -5.64
N CYS A 210 12.23 12.93 -6.51
CA CYS A 210 12.02 11.51 -6.58
C CYS A 210 11.71 11.03 -8.00
N GLN A 211 11.71 9.72 -8.20
CA GLN A 211 11.10 9.10 -9.37
C GLN A 211 9.62 8.84 -9.12
N ALA A 212 8.82 9.06 -10.15
CA ALA A 212 7.39 8.77 -10.15
C ALA A 212 6.99 8.05 -11.43
N ARG A 213 5.87 7.35 -11.38
CA ARG A 213 5.24 6.67 -12.50
C ARG A 213 3.84 7.26 -12.71
N ILE A 214 3.44 7.45 -13.95
CA ILE A 214 2.05 7.81 -14.24
C ILE A 214 1.19 6.57 -14.01
N ALA A 215 0.36 6.62 -12.98
CA ALA A 215 -0.51 5.52 -12.60
C ALA A 215 -1.84 5.53 -13.36
N TRP A 216 -2.36 6.70 -13.73
CA TRP A 216 -3.60 6.87 -14.48
C TRP A 216 -3.68 8.26 -15.11
N VAL A 217 -4.53 8.39 -16.11
CA VAL A 217 -4.76 9.65 -16.85
C VAL A 217 -6.23 10.01 -16.78
N ASN A 218 -6.54 11.30 -16.64
CA ASN A 218 -7.88 11.85 -16.73
C ASN A 218 -8.00 12.61 -18.06
N GLU A 219 -8.74 12.04 -19.01
CA GLU A 219 -8.92 12.64 -20.34
C GLU A 219 -10.26 13.37 -20.43
N ALA A 220 -10.34 14.39 -21.27
CA ALA A 220 -11.58 15.14 -21.46
C ALA A 220 -12.68 14.31 -22.14
N SER A 221 -12.28 13.36 -23.00
CA SER A 221 -13.18 12.49 -23.77
C SER A 221 -13.80 11.38 -22.94
N ASP A 222 -13.04 10.89 -21.93
CA ASP A 222 -13.47 9.81 -21.02
C ASP A 222 -12.88 10.04 -19.61
N PRO A 223 -13.49 10.92 -18.82
CA PRO A 223 -12.94 11.26 -17.51
C PRO A 223 -13.15 10.13 -16.50
N LEU A 224 -12.06 9.51 -16.05
CA LEU A 224 -12.07 8.54 -14.95
C LEU A 224 -12.58 9.16 -13.63
N LYS A 225 -12.36 10.48 -13.45
CA LYS A 225 -12.83 11.26 -12.30
C LYS A 225 -13.37 12.60 -12.77
N ARG A 226 -14.68 12.77 -12.66
CA ARG A 226 -15.41 13.96 -13.16
C ARG A 226 -15.12 15.23 -12.37
N ASP A 227 -14.69 15.10 -11.13
CA ASP A 227 -14.32 16.18 -10.20
C ASP A 227 -12.89 16.69 -10.38
N LEU A 228 -12.10 16.04 -11.25
CA LEU A 228 -10.73 16.46 -11.56
C LEU A 228 -10.61 16.99 -13.00
N PRO A 229 -9.73 17.98 -13.22
CA PRO A 229 -9.43 18.46 -14.57
C PRO A 229 -8.73 17.39 -15.41
N VAL A 230 -8.53 17.69 -16.70
CA VAL A 230 -7.62 16.92 -17.56
C VAL A 230 -6.23 16.91 -16.91
N GLY A 231 -5.61 15.72 -16.87
CA GLY A 231 -4.33 15.60 -16.20
C GLY A 231 -3.92 14.15 -15.92
N MET A 232 -2.96 13.98 -15.04
CA MET A 232 -2.37 12.68 -14.75
C MET A 232 -2.10 12.50 -13.25
N GLY A 233 -2.39 11.29 -12.76
CA GLY A 233 -2.06 10.85 -11.41
C GLY A 233 -0.68 10.20 -11.41
N LEU A 234 0.23 10.72 -10.57
CA LEU A 234 1.57 10.20 -10.38
C LEU A 234 1.64 9.43 -9.07
N GLU A 235 2.31 8.29 -9.12
CA GLU A 235 2.69 7.48 -7.97
C GLU A 235 4.20 7.64 -7.73
N PHE A 236 4.61 7.93 -6.51
CA PHE A 236 6.02 7.99 -6.14
C PHE A 236 6.60 6.57 -6.12
N VAL A 237 7.69 6.35 -6.86
CA VAL A 237 8.34 5.03 -7.00
C VAL A 237 9.55 4.93 -6.09
N ASP A 238 10.39 5.96 -6.09
CA ASP A 238 11.64 6.01 -5.31
C ASP A 238 11.70 7.36 -4.59
N ILE A 239 11.04 7.39 -3.42
CA ILE A 239 11.02 8.56 -2.54
C ILE A 239 11.75 8.22 -1.25
N GLY A 240 12.66 9.09 -0.82
CA GLY A 240 13.39 8.91 0.42
C GLY A 240 12.50 9.03 1.66
N LEU A 241 12.94 8.44 2.77
CA LEU A 241 12.19 8.44 4.03
C LEU A 241 11.94 9.87 4.53
N ASP A 242 12.98 10.71 4.48
CA ASP A 242 12.88 12.11 4.93
C ASP A 242 11.91 12.94 4.08
N GLU A 243 11.88 12.69 2.75
CA GLU A 243 10.94 13.32 1.82
C GLU A 243 9.51 12.89 2.11
N MET A 244 9.31 11.61 2.40
CA MET A 244 8.00 11.07 2.74
C MET A 244 7.48 11.61 4.07
N ILE A 245 8.34 11.72 5.09
CA ILE A 245 8.01 12.34 6.38
C ILE A 245 7.59 13.79 6.17
N ALA A 246 8.35 14.55 5.37
CA ALA A 246 8.03 15.96 5.08
C ALA A 246 6.66 16.12 4.38
N ILE A 247 6.30 15.22 3.45
CA ILE A 247 4.98 15.21 2.81
C ILE A 247 3.89 14.91 3.84
N GLN A 248 4.09 13.93 4.70
CA GLN A 248 3.10 13.55 5.72
C GLN A 248 2.88 14.65 6.75
N GLU A 249 3.94 15.30 7.24
CA GLU A 249 3.85 16.43 8.15
C GLU A 249 3.13 17.63 7.50
N TYR A 250 3.44 17.92 6.23
CA TYR A 250 2.74 18.96 5.46
C TYR A 250 1.24 18.65 5.35
N ILE A 251 0.88 17.41 5.02
CA ILE A 251 -0.51 16.97 4.92
C ILE A 251 -1.20 17.08 6.28
N ALA A 252 -0.62 16.57 7.35
CA ALA A 252 -1.19 16.60 8.70
C ALA A 252 -1.44 18.03 9.17
N LYS A 253 -0.47 18.94 8.94
CA LYS A 253 -0.58 20.35 9.31
C LYS A 253 -1.68 21.08 8.53
N ASN A 254 -1.88 20.75 7.26
CA ASN A 254 -2.88 21.42 6.42
C ASN A 254 -4.26 20.77 6.50
N ALA A 255 -4.34 19.48 6.87
CA ALA A 255 -5.61 18.82 7.15
C ALA A 255 -6.33 19.40 8.37
N LEU A 256 -5.59 19.81 9.41
CA LEU A 256 -6.12 20.45 10.61
C LEU A 256 -6.64 21.89 10.36
N ASN A 257 -6.25 22.51 9.25
CA ASN A 257 -6.67 23.86 8.87
C ASN A 257 -7.86 23.88 7.88
N ALA A 258 -8.40 22.71 7.52
CA ALA A 258 -9.48 22.55 6.55
C ALA A 258 -10.86 22.33 7.20
N ASP A 259 -11.04 22.72 8.45
CA ASP A 259 -12.36 22.81 9.07
C ASP A 259 -13.13 24.01 8.47
N TRP A 260 -14.01 23.70 7.52
CA TRP A 260 -15.04 24.59 6.94
C TRP A 260 -16.40 24.28 7.53
#